data_8d0139d501c5f3f2a0d745a69863bdfc
#
_entry.id   8d0139d501c5f3f2a0d745a69863bdfc
#
_cell.length_a   1.000
_cell.length_b   1.000
_cell.length_c   1.000
_cell.angle_alpha   90.00
_cell.angle_beta   90.00
_cell.angle_gamma   90.00
#
_symmetry.space_group_name_H-M   'P 1'
#
loop_
_entity.id
_entity.type
_entity.pdbx_description
1 polymer ?
#
loop_
_entity_poly.entity_id
_entity_poly.type
_entity_poly.pdbx_seq_one_letter_code
_entity_poly.pdbx_strand_id
1 'polypeptide(L)'
;EFSGSEEDAGYGTKKYSINIRAYETTTARLLGSETGYSRGRKGELMVSVEEAMNDAIDKILSRIRSYWMKDMNQGVQYKLVFDISTDFDEDEVEEIQFALMDAIEELSKKSKENVITNQTMDYLVWCDAGNYNKSSKVYRFLKKYFKKEGTNGILRKVNVNRKMITLKVDYE
;
A
#
# COMPACT_ATOMS: atom_id res chain seq x y z
N GLU A 1 -10.82 -6.61 9.01
CA GLU A 1 -11.02 -8.06 9.24
C GLU A 1 -10.91 -8.34 10.72
N PHE A 2 -11.82 -9.15 11.24
CA PHE A 2 -11.91 -9.52 12.66
C PHE A 2 -11.96 -11.04 12.78
N SER A 3 -11.25 -11.55 13.78
CA SER A 3 -11.37 -12.93 14.23
C SER A 3 -11.29 -12.98 15.75
N GLY A 4 -11.93 -13.94 16.36
CA GLY A 4 -11.94 -14.07 17.81
C GLY A 4 -11.74 -15.52 18.26
N SER A 5 -11.21 -15.71 19.47
CA SER A 5 -11.12 -17.01 20.13
C SER A 5 -11.46 -16.90 21.60
N GLU A 6 -11.90 -18.04 22.16
CA GLU A 6 -12.21 -18.23 23.57
C GLU A 6 -11.16 -19.18 24.16
N GLU A 7 -10.65 -18.89 25.36
CA GLU A 7 -9.70 -19.70 26.07
C GLU A 7 -10.15 -19.92 27.52
N ASP A 8 -10.07 -21.13 28.00
CA ASP A 8 -10.33 -21.45 29.42
C ASP A 8 -9.18 -20.90 30.27
N ALA A 9 -9.50 -20.00 31.19
CA ALA A 9 -8.54 -19.41 32.13
C ALA A 9 -8.50 -20.10 33.51
N GLY A 10 -9.17 -21.24 33.65
CA GLY A 10 -9.30 -22.00 34.89
C GLY A 10 -10.38 -21.48 35.82
N TYR A 11 -10.77 -22.29 36.84
CA TYR A 11 -11.78 -21.98 37.82
C TYR A 11 -13.16 -21.55 37.20
N GLY A 12 -13.48 -22.05 36.01
CA GLY A 12 -14.70 -21.70 35.27
C GLY A 12 -14.71 -20.25 34.74
N THR A 13 -13.55 -19.60 34.62
CA THR A 13 -13.41 -18.32 33.98
C THR A 13 -12.96 -18.48 32.53
N LYS A 14 -13.41 -17.60 31.66
CA LYS A 14 -13.04 -17.58 30.24
C LYS A 14 -12.35 -16.27 29.88
N LYS A 15 -11.34 -16.35 29.03
CA LYS A 15 -10.71 -15.21 28.37
C LYS A 15 -11.08 -15.20 26.90
N TYR A 16 -11.23 -14.02 26.37
CA TYR A 16 -11.50 -13.83 24.95
C TYR A 16 -10.39 -13.02 24.32
N SER A 17 -10.04 -13.35 23.10
CA SER A 17 -9.13 -12.56 22.29
C SER A 17 -9.79 -12.16 20.98
N ILE A 18 -9.48 -10.96 20.51
CA ILE A 18 -9.93 -10.44 19.23
C ILE A 18 -8.73 -9.95 18.45
N ASN A 19 -8.56 -10.47 17.24
CA ASN A 19 -7.58 -9.98 16.30
C ASN A 19 -8.22 -9.00 15.33
N ILE A 20 -7.61 -7.82 15.18
CA ILE A 20 -8.02 -6.79 14.22
C ILE A 20 -6.90 -6.57 13.21
N ARG A 21 -7.24 -6.61 11.91
CA ARG A 21 -6.36 -6.22 10.82
C ARG A 21 -6.91 -4.99 10.13
N ALA A 22 -6.10 -3.96 10.02
CA ALA A 22 -6.44 -2.72 9.33
C ALA A 22 -5.69 -2.64 8.00
N TYR A 23 -6.42 -2.30 6.93
CA TYR A 23 -5.86 -2.16 5.59
C TYR A 23 -6.14 -0.76 5.05
N GLU A 24 -5.20 -0.22 4.29
CA GLU A 24 -5.45 0.95 3.48
C GLU A 24 -6.30 0.54 2.27
N THR A 25 -7.49 1.12 2.13
CA THR A 25 -8.47 0.70 1.11
C THR A 25 -8.00 0.97 -0.32
N THR A 26 -7.17 1.98 -0.54
CA THR A 26 -6.69 2.36 -1.88
C THR A 26 -5.60 1.43 -2.41
N THR A 27 -4.71 0.95 -1.56
CA THR A 27 -3.53 0.16 -1.94
C THR A 27 -3.61 -1.28 -1.46
N ALA A 28 -4.66 -1.65 -0.69
CA ALA A 28 -4.81 -2.93 0.02
C ALA A 28 -3.64 -3.26 0.98
N ARG A 29 -2.86 -2.25 1.36
CA ARG A 29 -1.69 -2.40 2.22
C ARG A 29 -2.12 -2.62 3.67
N LEU A 30 -1.54 -3.63 4.32
CA LEU A 30 -1.74 -3.86 5.75
C LEU A 30 -1.09 -2.72 6.56
N LEU A 31 -1.92 -1.97 7.29
CA LEU A 31 -1.47 -0.90 8.19
C LEU A 31 -1.08 -1.43 9.57
N GLY A 32 -1.68 -2.53 9.98
CA GLY A 32 -1.35 -3.21 11.22
C GLY A 32 -2.26 -4.41 11.49
N SER A 33 -1.78 -5.30 12.34
CA SER A 33 -2.52 -6.43 12.90
C SER A 33 -2.23 -6.50 14.38
N GLU A 34 -3.27 -6.45 15.21
CA GLU A 34 -3.15 -6.46 16.66
C GLU A 34 -4.20 -7.37 17.29
N THR A 35 -3.82 -8.00 18.40
CA THR A 35 -4.73 -8.83 19.19
C THR A 35 -4.97 -8.16 20.54
N GLY A 36 -6.23 -7.98 20.86
CA GLY A 36 -6.69 -7.57 22.19
C GLY A 36 -7.17 -8.75 23.01
N TYR A 37 -7.08 -8.62 24.30
CA TYR A 37 -7.43 -9.65 25.27
C TYR A 37 -8.37 -9.10 26.32
N SER A 38 -9.35 -9.93 26.75
CA SER A 38 -10.16 -9.66 27.92
C SER A 38 -9.46 -10.18 29.20
N ARG A 39 -9.93 -9.71 30.34
CA ARG A 39 -9.69 -10.38 31.62
C ARG A 39 -10.48 -11.67 31.70
N GLY A 40 -10.03 -12.63 32.52
CA GLY A 40 -10.80 -13.84 32.81
C GLY A 40 -12.03 -13.52 33.67
N ARG A 41 -13.22 -13.89 33.19
CA ARG A 41 -14.50 -13.66 33.87
C ARG A 41 -15.39 -14.89 33.83
N LYS A 42 -16.36 -14.96 34.76
CA LYS A 42 -17.43 -15.95 34.76
C LYS A 42 -18.68 -15.34 34.15
N GLY A 43 -19.20 -15.95 33.07
CA GLY A 43 -20.57 -15.70 32.59
C GLY A 43 -20.86 -14.39 31.86
N GLU A 44 -19.90 -13.51 31.66
CA GLU A 44 -20.08 -12.18 31.04
C GLU A 44 -19.43 -12.09 29.66
N LEU A 45 -19.92 -12.90 28.72
CA LEU A 45 -19.38 -12.96 27.36
C LEU A 45 -19.28 -11.58 26.70
N MET A 46 -20.34 -10.79 26.68
CA MET A 46 -20.40 -9.50 25.97
C MET A 46 -19.39 -8.50 26.53
N VAL A 47 -19.28 -8.41 27.86
CA VAL A 47 -18.31 -7.53 28.53
C VAL A 47 -16.89 -7.94 28.20
N SER A 48 -16.61 -9.25 28.17
CA SER A 48 -15.28 -9.77 27.85
C SER A 48 -14.92 -9.52 26.38
N VAL A 49 -15.88 -9.68 25.46
CA VAL A 49 -15.69 -9.37 24.04
C VAL A 49 -15.45 -7.88 23.83
N GLU A 50 -16.23 -7.01 24.49
CA GLU A 50 -16.03 -5.55 24.43
C GLU A 50 -14.66 -5.13 24.99
N GLU A 51 -14.23 -5.69 26.09
CA GLU A 51 -12.90 -5.44 26.69
C GLU A 51 -11.77 -5.84 25.74
N ALA A 52 -11.84 -7.05 25.15
CA ALA A 52 -10.86 -7.50 24.16
C ALA A 52 -10.85 -6.65 22.90
N MET A 53 -12.02 -6.21 22.45
CA MET A 53 -12.17 -5.33 21.28
C MET A 53 -11.58 -3.96 21.53
N ASN A 54 -11.84 -3.35 22.68
CA ASN A 54 -11.28 -2.04 23.04
C ASN A 54 -9.75 -2.10 23.15
N ASP A 55 -9.19 -3.15 23.79
CA ASP A 55 -7.75 -3.36 23.86
C ASP A 55 -7.12 -3.52 22.45
N ALA A 56 -7.76 -4.26 21.55
CA ALA A 56 -7.30 -4.41 20.17
C ALA A 56 -7.38 -3.09 19.39
N ILE A 57 -8.46 -2.31 19.56
CA ILE A 57 -8.66 -1.02 18.88
C ILE A 57 -7.60 -0.01 19.32
N ASP A 58 -7.31 0.12 20.60
CA ASP A 58 -6.30 1.04 21.10
C ASP A 58 -4.91 0.73 20.53
N LYS A 59 -4.55 -0.53 20.48
CA LYS A 59 -3.28 -1.00 19.90
C LYS A 59 -3.21 -0.72 18.41
N ILE A 60 -4.26 -1.07 17.65
CA ILE A 60 -4.27 -0.87 16.19
C ILE A 60 -4.27 0.61 15.81
N LEU A 61 -4.99 1.47 16.53
CA LEU A 61 -4.97 2.92 16.31
C LEU A 61 -3.59 3.52 16.56
N SER A 62 -2.90 3.07 17.60
CA SER A 62 -1.51 3.47 17.89
C SER A 62 -0.57 3.10 16.74
N ARG A 63 -0.70 1.89 16.19
CA ARG A 63 0.07 1.45 15.02
C ARG A 63 -0.21 2.28 13.78
N ILE A 64 -1.49 2.51 13.48
CA ILE A 64 -1.91 3.33 12.33
C ILE A 64 -1.33 4.74 12.43
N ARG A 65 -1.39 5.37 13.62
CA ARG A 65 -0.81 6.70 13.85
C ARG A 65 0.70 6.72 13.63
N SER A 66 1.43 5.76 14.21
CA SER A 66 2.88 5.63 14.03
C SER A 66 3.25 5.45 12.56
N TYR A 67 2.45 4.68 11.84
CA TYR A 67 2.63 4.46 10.43
C TYR A 67 2.43 5.73 9.59
N TRP A 68 1.36 6.50 9.86
CA TRP A 68 1.12 7.77 9.19
C TRP A 68 2.18 8.83 9.50
N MET A 69 2.65 8.89 10.74
CA MET A 69 3.76 9.79 11.08
C MET A 69 5.03 9.46 10.31
N LYS A 70 5.32 8.18 10.12
CA LYS A 70 6.46 7.74 9.32
C LYS A 70 6.29 8.12 7.84
N ASP A 71 5.10 7.91 7.27
CA ASP A 71 4.79 8.31 5.90
C ASP A 71 4.88 9.84 5.71
N MET A 72 4.38 10.63 6.66
CA MET A 72 4.48 12.11 6.61
C MET A 72 5.93 12.59 6.56
N ASN A 73 6.83 11.94 7.30
CA ASN A 73 8.26 12.26 7.29
C ASN A 73 8.98 11.82 6.01
N GLN A 74 8.50 10.78 5.33
CA GLN A 74 9.07 10.26 4.09
C GLN A 74 8.50 10.91 2.83
N GLY A 75 7.34 11.55 2.92
CA GLY A 75 6.61 12.15 1.81
C GLY A 75 5.27 11.47 1.54
N VAL A 76 4.59 11.89 0.49
CA VAL A 76 3.33 11.27 0.07
C VAL A 76 3.61 9.95 -0.64
N GLN A 77 3.02 8.88 -0.12
CA GLN A 77 3.17 7.56 -0.72
C GLN A 77 2.17 7.34 -1.86
N TYR A 78 2.68 6.78 -2.96
CA TYR A 78 1.88 6.29 -4.08
C TYR A 78 2.26 4.85 -4.43
N LYS A 79 1.26 4.08 -4.87
CA LYS A 79 1.46 2.81 -5.55
C LYS A 79 1.40 3.05 -7.05
N LEU A 80 2.46 2.69 -7.75
CA LEU A 80 2.55 2.74 -9.20
C LEU A 80 2.48 1.31 -9.75
N VAL A 81 1.59 1.08 -10.70
CA VAL A 81 1.49 -0.18 -11.43
C VAL A 81 1.57 0.14 -12.91
N PHE A 82 2.53 -0.45 -13.58
CA PHE A 82 2.69 -0.34 -15.02
C PHE A 82 2.38 -1.69 -15.66
N ASP A 83 1.58 -1.65 -16.70
CA ASP A 83 1.25 -2.76 -17.59
C ASP A 83 1.93 -2.48 -18.93
N ILE A 84 2.87 -3.33 -19.34
CA ILE A 84 3.64 -3.21 -20.58
C ILE A 84 3.00 -4.13 -21.62
N SER A 85 2.66 -3.60 -22.79
CA SER A 85 2.05 -4.37 -23.87
C SER A 85 2.95 -5.56 -24.28
N THR A 86 2.32 -6.65 -24.67
CA THR A 86 2.98 -7.83 -25.24
C THR A 86 3.46 -7.62 -26.68
N ASP A 87 3.18 -6.46 -27.28
CA ASP A 87 3.57 -6.12 -28.64
C ASP A 87 5.05 -5.72 -28.77
N PHE A 88 5.71 -5.46 -27.63
CA PHE A 88 7.14 -5.13 -27.57
C PHE A 88 7.99 -6.41 -27.54
N ASP A 89 9.14 -6.36 -28.19
CA ASP A 89 10.16 -7.41 -28.03
C ASP A 89 10.92 -7.27 -26.70
N GLU A 90 11.82 -8.23 -26.41
CA GLU A 90 12.52 -8.27 -25.11
C GLU A 90 13.44 -7.07 -24.90
N ASP A 91 14.12 -6.60 -25.95
CA ASP A 91 15.03 -5.46 -25.86
C ASP A 91 14.24 -4.15 -25.64
N GLU A 92 13.13 -3.97 -26.35
CA GLU A 92 12.21 -2.84 -26.17
C GLU A 92 11.59 -2.82 -24.77
N VAL A 93 11.22 -3.99 -24.22
CA VAL A 93 10.73 -4.10 -22.84
C VAL A 93 11.78 -3.65 -21.84
N GLU A 94 13.03 -4.06 -22.00
CA GLU A 94 14.13 -3.66 -21.13
C GLU A 94 14.36 -2.15 -21.17
N GLU A 95 14.39 -1.53 -22.37
CA GLU A 95 14.49 -0.08 -22.53
C GLU A 95 13.34 0.66 -21.85
N ILE A 96 12.11 0.18 -22.01
CA ILE A 96 10.92 0.72 -21.35
C ILE A 96 11.05 0.64 -19.83
N GLN A 97 11.50 -0.49 -19.32
CA GLN A 97 11.70 -0.69 -17.87
C GLN A 97 12.74 0.28 -17.32
N PHE A 98 13.89 0.44 -17.98
CA PHE A 98 14.90 1.41 -17.56
C PHE A 98 14.38 2.84 -17.58
N ALA A 99 13.68 3.26 -18.62
CA ALA A 99 13.08 4.58 -18.70
C ALA A 99 12.05 4.83 -17.58
N LEU A 100 11.29 3.81 -17.18
CA LEU A 100 10.36 3.90 -16.06
C LEU A 100 11.07 3.93 -14.70
N MET A 101 12.15 3.16 -14.53
CA MET A 101 12.97 3.18 -13.31
C MET A 101 13.60 4.54 -13.10
N ASP A 102 14.21 5.12 -14.13
CA ASP A 102 14.80 6.46 -14.09
C ASP A 102 13.75 7.53 -13.76
N ALA A 103 12.55 7.41 -14.35
CA ALA A 103 11.44 8.29 -14.03
C ALA A 103 10.99 8.16 -12.57
N ILE A 104 11.02 6.96 -11.99
CA ILE A 104 10.69 6.70 -10.59
C ILE A 104 11.76 7.27 -9.64
N GLU A 105 13.03 7.12 -9.98
CA GLU A 105 14.13 7.67 -9.19
C GLU A 105 14.09 9.19 -9.14
N GLU A 106 13.86 9.85 -10.29
CA GLU A 106 13.73 11.32 -10.34
C GLU A 106 12.46 11.83 -9.63
N LEU A 107 11.37 11.05 -9.67
CA LEU A 107 10.10 11.41 -9.04
C LEU A 107 10.16 11.35 -7.52
N SER A 108 10.86 10.37 -6.96
CA SER A 108 10.68 9.94 -5.58
C SER A 108 11.93 10.11 -4.73
N LYS A 109 11.74 10.50 -3.45
CA LYS A 109 12.81 10.48 -2.45
C LYS A 109 13.19 9.07 -2.04
N LYS A 110 12.28 8.12 -2.23
CA LYS A 110 12.45 6.71 -1.90
C LYS A 110 11.48 5.89 -2.74
N SER A 111 11.95 4.79 -3.28
CA SER A 111 11.15 3.78 -3.94
C SER A 111 11.33 2.41 -3.29
N LYS A 112 10.35 1.56 -3.47
CA LYS A 112 10.39 0.15 -3.14
C LYS A 112 9.76 -0.62 -4.30
N GLU A 113 10.57 -1.43 -4.92
CA GLU A 113 10.13 -2.41 -5.89
C GLU A 113 9.40 -3.55 -5.21
N ASN A 114 8.22 -3.90 -5.72
CA ASN A 114 7.47 -5.07 -5.27
C ASN A 114 7.55 -6.21 -6.28
N VAL A 115 7.35 -5.90 -7.57
CA VAL A 115 7.38 -6.88 -8.66
C VAL A 115 7.90 -6.20 -9.93
N ILE A 116 8.79 -6.88 -10.65
CA ILE A 116 9.13 -6.59 -12.03
C ILE A 116 9.05 -7.87 -12.84
N THR A 117 8.31 -7.84 -13.93
CA THR A 117 8.23 -8.88 -14.95
C THR A 117 8.25 -8.21 -16.33
N ASN A 118 8.35 -8.98 -17.41
CA ASN A 118 8.30 -8.41 -18.77
C ASN A 118 7.02 -7.60 -19.05
N GLN A 119 5.93 -7.86 -18.34
CA GLN A 119 4.64 -7.20 -18.58
C GLN A 119 4.20 -6.28 -17.45
N THR A 120 4.79 -6.37 -16.27
CA THR A 120 4.29 -5.65 -15.10
C THR A 120 5.43 -5.11 -14.26
N MET A 121 5.32 -3.83 -13.86
CA MET A 121 6.16 -3.24 -12.82
C MET A 121 5.24 -2.70 -11.71
N ASP A 122 5.51 -3.06 -10.46
CA ASP A 122 4.77 -2.63 -9.26
C ASP A 122 5.73 -1.98 -8.26
N TYR A 123 5.52 -0.70 -7.99
CA TYR A 123 6.35 0.09 -7.08
C TYR A 123 5.53 0.79 -6.01
N LEU A 124 6.13 0.93 -4.83
CA LEU A 124 5.73 1.92 -3.84
C LEU A 124 6.76 3.05 -3.86
N VAL A 125 6.29 4.30 -3.99
CA VAL A 125 7.13 5.49 -4.07
C VAL A 125 6.71 6.51 -3.01
N TRP A 126 7.69 7.24 -2.45
CA TRP A 126 7.46 8.35 -1.53
C TRP A 126 7.93 9.65 -2.20
N CYS A 127 6.96 10.46 -2.58
CA CYS A 127 7.18 11.68 -3.34
C CYS A 127 7.15 12.91 -2.42
N ASP A 128 7.83 13.97 -2.83
CA ASP A 128 7.79 15.23 -2.11
C ASP A 128 6.37 15.80 -2.03
N ALA A 129 5.90 16.08 -0.80
CA ALA A 129 4.54 16.56 -0.56
C ALA A 129 4.27 17.95 -1.14
N GLY A 130 5.28 18.80 -1.27
CA GLY A 130 5.16 20.13 -1.87
C GLY A 130 4.86 20.06 -3.36
N ASN A 131 5.56 19.19 -4.07
CA ASN A 131 5.49 19.06 -5.53
C ASN A 131 4.43 18.06 -5.97
N TYR A 132 4.33 16.92 -5.27
CA TYR A 132 3.54 15.75 -5.68
C TYR A 132 2.43 15.39 -4.67
N ASN A 133 1.67 16.38 -4.23
CA ASN A 133 0.56 16.18 -3.28
C ASN A 133 -0.72 15.58 -3.92
N LYS A 134 -0.72 15.36 -5.23
CA LYS A 134 -1.85 14.78 -5.99
C LYS A 134 -1.34 13.74 -6.99
N SER A 135 -2.02 12.61 -7.08
CA SER A 135 -1.72 11.54 -8.05
C SER A 135 -1.69 12.02 -9.52
N SER A 136 -2.50 13.03 -9.86
CA SER A 136 -2.48 13.62 -11.20
C SER A 136 -1.19 14.36 -11.54
N LYS A 137 -0.50 14.93 -10.53
CA LYS A 137 0.82 15.56 -10.73
C LYS A 137 1.89 14.50 -10.96
N VAL A 138 1.83 13.40 -10.20
CA VAL A 138 2.70 12.23 -10.37
C VAL A 138 2.54 11.66 -11.78
N TYR A 139 1.31 11.38 -12.22
CA TYR A 139 1.05 10.91 -13.58
C TYR A 139 1.60 11.84 -14.66
N ARG A 140 1.39 13.16 -14.49
CA ARG A 140 1.87 14.15 -15.47
C ARG A 140 3.39 14.17 -15.56
N PHE A 141 4.07 14.05 -14.43
CA PHE A 141 5.53 13.95 -14.38
C PHE A 141 6.01 12.69 -15.11
N LEU A 142 5.50 11.52 -14.74
CA LEU A 142 5.86 10.24 -15.34
C LEU A 142 5.66 10.27 -16.87
N LYS A 143 4.51 10.74 -17.33
CA LYS A 143 4.21 10.85 -18.76
C LYS A 143 5.18 11.78 -19.51
N LYS A 144 5.54 12.92 -18.90
CA LYS A 144 6.46 13.88 -19.50
C LYS A 144 7.88 13.32 -19.55
N TYR A 145 8.31 12.68 -18.46
CA TYR A 145 9.64 12.10 -18.36
C TYR A 145 9.80 10.94 -19.34
N PHE A 146 8.91 9.98 -19.32
CA PHE A 146 8.91 8.82 -20.21
C PHE A 146 8.93 9.21 -21.69
N LYS A 147 8.12 10.23 -22.09
CA LYS A 147 8.17 10.74 -23.47
C LYS A 147 9.54 11.32 -23.86
N LYS A 148 10.30 11.85 -22.89
CA LYS A 148 11.60 12.46 -23.14
C LYS A 148 12.70 11.42 -23.39
N GLU A 149 12.55 10.22 -22.82
CA GLU A 149 13.50 9.11 -22.97
C GLU A 149 13.50 8.48 -24.37
N GLY A 150 12.51 8.77 -25.21
CA GLY A 150 12.51 8.41 -26.63
C GLY A 150 12.28 6.93 -26.92
N THR A 151 11.64 6.20 -26.01
CA THR A 151 11.24 4.81 -26.24
C THR A 151 10.12 4.72 -27.28
N ASN A 152 9.95 3.57 -27.93
CA ASN A 152 8.86 3.31 -28.87
C ASN A 152 7.48 3.19 -28.20
N GLY A 153 7.40 3.44 -26.91
CA GLY A 153 6.19 3.29 -26.12
C GLY A 153 5.47 4.58 -25.81
N ILE A 154 4.14 4.49 -25.68
CA ILE A 154 3.31 5.58 -25.17
C ILE A 154 2.75 5.25 -23.80
N LEU A 155 3.10 6.05 -22.79
CA LEU A 155 2.55 5.90 -21.44
C LEU A 155 1.12 6.47 -21.36
N ARG A 156 0.14 5.60 -21.12
CA ARG A 156 -1.28 5.90 -21.00
C ARG A 156 -1.81 5.66 -19.61
N LYS A 157 -2.77 6.46 -19.21
CA LYS A 157 -3.48 6.31 -17.95
C LYS A 157 -4.56 5.24 -18.09
N VAL A 158 -4.50 4.20 -17.23
CA VAL A 158 -5.59 3.25 -17.04
C VAL A 158 -6.47 3.73 -15.89
N ASN A 159 -5.88 3.97 -14.71
CA ASN A 159 -6.59 4.46 -13.54
C ASN A 159 -5.67 5.36 -12.70
N VAL A 160 -6.23 6.44 -12.16
CA VAL A 160 -5.54 7.34 -11.24
C VAL A 160 -6.44 7.65 -10.06
N ASN A 161 -6.22 6.96 -8.98
CA ASN A 161 -6.91 7.17 -7.71
C ASN A 161 -6.08 8.09 -6.79
N ARG A 162 -6.55 8.26 -5.54
CA ARG A 162 -5.89 9.12 -4.55
C ARG A 162 -4.45 8.72 -4.27
N LYS A 163 -4.13 7.42 -4.21
CA LYS A 163 -2.80 6.89 -3.87
C LYS A 163 -2.33 5.74 -4.78
N MET A 164 -3.12 5.34 -5.74
CA MET A 164 -2.78 4.29 -6.70
C MET A 164 -2.90 4.81 -8.12
N ILE A 165 -1.88 4.58 -8.92
CA ILE A 165 -1.78 5.02 -10.30
C ILE A 165 -1.46 3.79 -11.14
N THR A 166 -2.42 3.39 -11.97
CA THR A 166 -2.25 2.28 -12.93
C THR A 166 -2.08 2.88 -14.32
N LEU A 167 -0.99 2.54 -14.94
CA LEU A 167 -0.56 3.03 -16.24
C LEU A 167 -0.34 1.86 -17.18
N LYS A 168 -0.48 2.11 -18.47
CA LYS A 168 -0.16 1.15 -19.51
C LYS A 168 0.86 1.76 -20.48
N VAL A 169 1.82 0.95 -20.92
CA VAL A 169 2.71 1.30 -22.02
C VAL A 169 2.24 0.53 -23.25
N ASP A 170 1.72 1.26 -24.21
CA ASP A 170 1.30 0.74 -25.51
C ASP A 170 2.33 1.10 -26.58
N TYR A 171 2.37 0.33 -27.64
CA TYR A 171 3.15 0.66 -28.86
C TYR A 171 2.61 1.94 -29.50
N GLU A 172 3.48 2.78 -30.08
CA GLU A 172 3.11 4.04 -30.71
C GLU A 172 2.35 3.86 -32.04
#